data_3cf1e970ccad0ee5a66220a1ba896f8a
#
_entry.id   3cf1e970ccad0ee5a66220a1ba896f8a
#
_cell.length_a   1.000
_cell.length_b   1.000
_cell.length_c   1.000
_cell.angle_alpha   90.00
_cell.angle_beta   90.00
_cell.angle_gamma   90.00
#
_symmetry.space_group_name_H-M   'P 1'
#
loop_
_entity.id
_entity.type
_entity.pdbx_description
1 polymer ?
#
loop_
_entity_poly.entity_id
_entity_poly.type
_entity_poly.pdbx_seq_one_letter_code
_entity_poly.pdbx_strand_id
1 'polypeptide(L)'
;MSLTIGIVGLPNVGKSTMFNALTKNDVLAANYPFATIEPNVGVVGVPDPRLNTLAKIFSSQKLLPATVDFVDIAGIVRGASEGEGLGNKFLANIRESDAICQVIRAFKDENVVHVDGKVSPKDDIETINTELILADLQSVEKAVPRLTKESRLQKEKVAVLAAVEEAQKILEAGDTLFSKGITAGTEKGRLLHELHLLTTKPFLYVFNVDEDELVDEDFKNEQRALVAPAEAIFLNAKIESELIELDDDEALELLQSMGQEEPGLATLGRVGFDILGLQTYLTAGPKEARAWTIKKGATAPEAAGVIHTDFQKGFIKAEIISFEDLVETGSVAEARAKGKARMEGKEYVMQDGDVVEFRFNV
;
A
#
# COMPACT_ATOMS: atom_id res chain seq x y z
N MET A 1 9.62 -5.99 9.41
CA MET A 1 9.69 -4.73 8.65
C MET A 1 8.30 -4.45 8.15
N SER A 2 7.80 -3.22 8.33
CA SER A 2 6.56 -2.77 7.72
C SER A 2 6.73 -2.77 6.19
N LEU A 3 5.65 -3.06 5.46
CA LEU A 3 5.63 -2.91 4.02
C LEU A 3 5.42 -1.43 3.68
N THR A 4 6.10 -0.95 2.64
CA THR A 4 6.12 0.45 2.28
C THR A 4 5.67 0.69 0.84
N ILE A 5 5.05 1.84 0.60
CA ILE A 5 4.68 2.33 -0.73
C ILE A 5 5.55 3.52 -1.08
N GLY A 6 6.33 3.41 -2.15
CA GLY A 6 7.13 4.51 -2.66
C GLY A 6 6.30 5.48 -3.48
N ILE A 7 6.24 6.75 -3.06
CA ILE A 7 5.56 7.81 -3.81
C ILE A 7 6.53 8.41 -4.83
N VAL A 8 6.15 8.35 -6.09
CA VAL A 8 6.91 8.90 -7.21
C VAL A 8 6.05 9.86 -8.03
N GLY A 9 6.66 10.75 -8.78
CA GLY A 9 5.95 11.68 -9.65
C GLY A 9 6.93 12.63 -10.33
N LEU A 10 6.50 13.22 -11.44
CA LEU A 10 7.25 14.28 -12.11
C LEU A 10 7.27 15.55 -11.25
N PRO A 11 8.19 16.48 -11.49
CA PRO A 11 8.17 17.77 -10.80
C PRO A 11 6.83 18.50 -10.96
N ASN A 12 6.41 19.20 -9.91
CA ASN A 12 5.22 20.06 -9.90
C ASN A 12 3.86 19.35 -10.10
N VAL A 13 3.77 18.05 -9.81
CA VAL A 13 2.51 17.29 -9.85
C VAL A 13 1.71 17.37 -8.54
N GLY A 14 2.23 18.07 -7.52
CA GLY A 14 1.61 18.15 -6.19
C GLY A 14 2.09 17.06 -5.20
N LYS A 15 3.12 16.28 -5.58
CA LYS A 15 3.67 15.21 -4.74
C LYS A 15 4.04 15.67 -3.32
N SER A 16 4.79 16.77 -3.21
CA SER A 16 5.21 17.31 -1.91
C SER A 16 4.04 17.86 -1.08
N THR A 17 3.03 18.45 -1.74
CA THR A 17 1.81 18.92 -1.06
C THR A 17 1.04 17.75 -0.47
N MET A 18 0.85 16.70 -1.27
CA MET A 18 0.19 15.46 -0.82
C MET A 18 1.00 14.79 0.30
N PHE A 19 2.32 14.68 0.16
CA PHE A 19 3.17 14.07 1.19
C PHE A 19 3.16 14.86 2.50
N ASN A 20 3.17 16.20 2.43
CA ASN A 20 3.03 17.05 3.61
C ASN A 20 1.67 16.85 4.30
N ALA A 21 0.61 16.68 3.51
CA ALA A 21 -0.69 16.34 4.06
C ALA A 21 -0.68 14.95 4.74
N LEU A 22 -0.04 13.96 4.15
CA LEU A 22 0.15 12.64 4.77
C LEU A 22 0.90 12.73 6.11
N THR A 23 1.97 13.51 6.18
CA THR A 23 2.82 13.64 7.39
C THR A 23 2.19 14.50 8.49
N LYS A 24 1.38 15.49 8.14
CA LYS A 24 0.62 16.28 9.13
C LYS A 24 -0.49 15.48 9.81
N ASN A 25 -1.01 14.43 9.15
CA ASN A 25 -1.95 13.47 9.73
C ASN A 25 -1.32 12.59 10.84
N ASP A 26 -0.06 12.80 11.17
CA ASP A 26 0.74 12.09 12.19
C ASP A 26 0.23 12.21 13.64
N VAL A 27 -0.92 12.85 13.89
CA VAL A 27 -1.61 12.77 15.19
C VAL A 27 -1.90 11.31 15.59
N LEU A 28 -2.02 10.42 14.60
CA LEU A 28 -2.11 8.97 14.82
C LEU A 28 -0.75 8.35 15.19
N ALA A 29 0.36 8.81 14.61
CA ALA A 29 1.70 8.28 14.89
C ALA A 29 2.16 8.57 16.34
N ALA A 30 1.76 9.69 16.92
CA ALA A 30 2.05 10.03 18.32
C ALA A 30 1.43 9.02 19.34
N ASN A 31 0.43 8.25 18.93
CA ASN A 31 -0.18 7.21 19.76
C ASN A 31 0.47 5.82 19.63
N TYR A 32 1.44 5.66 18.71
CA TYR A 32 2.19 4.41 18.57
C TYR A 32 3.51 4.49 19.36
N PRO A 33 3.67 3.74 20.45
CA PRO A 33 4.81 3.85 21.37
C PRO A 33 6.17 3.46 20.75
N PHE A 34 6.21 3.02 19.50
CA PHE A 34 7.42 2.59 18.80
C PHE A 34 7.57 3.19 17.38
N ALA A 35 6.79 4.22 17.03
CA ALA A 35 6.96 4.91 15.77
C ALA A 35 8.23 5.76 15.80
N THR A 36 9.30 5.27 15.17
CA THR A 36 10.45 6.09 14.80
C THR A 36 10.00 6.97 13.63
N ILE A 37 9.96 8.27 13.82
CA ILE A 37 9.73 9.23 12.72
C ILE A 37 10.99 9.21 11.86
N GLU A 38 10.98 8.43 10.79
CA GLU A 38 12.04 8.49 9.80
C GLU A 38 11.77 9.68 8.86
N PRO A 39 12.77 10.47 8.52
CA PRO A 39 12.60 11.54 7.56
C PRO A 39 12.14 10.95 6.21
N ASN A 40 11.14 11.55 5.59
CA ASN A 40 10.49 11.14 4.33
C ASN A 40 9.60 9.87 4.42
N VAL A 41 9.13 9.49 5.60
CA VAL A 41 8.09 8.47 5.77
C VAL A 41 6.83 9.14 6.31
N GLY A 42 5.70 8.95 5.60
CA GLY A 42 4.37 9.36 6.03
C GLY A 42 3.54 8.14 6.44
N VAL A 43 2.99 8.15 7.64
CA VAL A 43 2.18 7.05 8.17
C VAL A 43 0.70 7.38 8.02
N VAL A 44 -0.04 6.60 7.27
CA VAL A 44 -1.47 6.82 7.02
C VAL A 44 -2.31 5.81 7.76
N GLY A 45 -3.26 6.29 8.56
CA GLY A 45 -4.24 5.43 9.21
C GLY A 45 -5.22 4.84 8.20
N VAL A 46 -5.54 3.56 8.37
CA VAL A 46 -6.60 2.88 7.60
C VAL A 46 -7.87 2.93 8.41
N PRO A 47 -8.88 3.72 8.02
CA PRO A 47 -10.14 3.80 8.76
C PRO A 47 -10.81 2.44 8.89
N ASP A 48 -11.15 2.06 10.13
CA ASP A 48 -11.83 0.79 10.41
C ASP A 48 -13.02 1.04 11.36
N PRO A 49 -14.25 1.09 10.84
CA PRO A 49 -15.44 1.36 11.66
C PRO A 49 -15.70 0.28 12.72
N ARG A 50 -15.12 -0.93 12.57
CA ARG A 50 -15.25 -2.02 13.54
C ARG A 50 -14.63 -1.65 14.89
N LEU A 51 -13.61 -0.82 14.92
CA LEU A 51 -12.97 -0.35 16.16
C LEU A 51 -13.93 0.43 17.05
N ASN A 52 -14.78 1.28 16.47
CA ASN A 52 -15.80 2.03 17.22
C ASN A 52 -16.80 1.08 17.90
N THR A 53 -17.22 0.03 17.20
CA THR A 53 -18.13 -0.98 17.73
C THR A 53 -17.48 -1.79 18.85
N LEU A 54 -16.23 -2.23 18.67
CA LEU A 54 -15.47 -2.93 19.71
C LEU A 54 -15.26 -2.06 20.94
N ALA A 55 -14.95 -0.78 20.76
CA ALA A 55 -14.77 0.14 21.87
C ALA A 55 -16.01 0.26 22.73
N LYS A 56 -17.22 0.23 22.14
CA LYS A 56 -18.48 0.21 22.89
C LYS A 56 -18.66 -1.09 23.68
N ILE A 57 -18.35 -2.24 23.06
CA ILE A 57 -18.50 -3.56 23.71
C ILE A 57 -17.52 -3.71 24.89
N PHE A 58 -16.27 -3.26 24.73
CA PHE A 58 -15.19 -3.44 25.72
C PHE A 58 -14.96 -2.23 26.61
N SER A 59 -15.69 -1.11 26.38
CA SER A 59 -15.46 0.19 27.05
C SER A 59 -14.03 0.67 26.86
N SER A 60 -13.48 0.54 25.65
CA SER A 60 -12.11 0.89 25.34
C SER A 60 -11.90 2.41 25.36
N GLN A 61 -10.78 2.85 25.93
CA GLN A 61 -10.43 4.27 26.06
C GLN A 61 -9.76 4.84 24.79
N LYS A 62 -9.09 3.99 24.00
CA LYS A 62 -8.36 4.38 22.80
C LYS A 62 -8.73 3.50 21.62
N LEU A 63 -8.70 4.10 20.43
CA LEU A 63 -8.83 3.42 19.14
C LEU A 63 -7.51 3.54 18.39
N LEU A 64 -6.99 2.40 17.95
CA LEU A 64 -5.72 2.34 17.21
C LEU A 64 -5.96 1.60 15.87
N PRO A 65 -6.16 2.33 14.77
CA PRO A 65 -6.33 1.73 13.45
C PRO A 65 -5.03 1.11 12.94
N ALA A 66 -5.12 0.27 11.93
CA ALA A 66 -3.96 -0.16 11.15
C ALA A 66 -3.36 1.02 10.37
N THR A 67 -2.11 0.91 9.96
CA THR A 67 -1.42 1.95 9.22
C THR A 67 -0.71 1.40 7.99
N VAL A 68 -0.50 2.27 7.01
CA VAL A 68 0.35 2.04 5.83
C VAL A 68 1.43 3.12 5.79
N ASP A 69 2.65 2.70 5.52
CA ASP A 69 3.80 3.60 5.43
C ASP A 69 4.04 4.01 3.97
N PHE A 70 4.06 5.31 3.74
CA PHE A 70 4.40 5.92 2.45
C PHE A 70 5.76 6.58 2.54
N VAL A 71 6.62 6.33 1.55
CA VAL A 71 7.97 6.89 1.49
C VAL A 71 8.05 7.90 0.36
N ASP A 72 8.43 9.14 0.66
CA ASP A 72 8.67 10.15 -0.38
C ASP A 72 9.95 9.84 -1.13
N ILE A 73 9.81 9.48 -2.39
CA ILE A 73 10.94 9.26 -3.28
C ILE A 73 11.13 10.51 -4.12
N ALA A 74 12.34 11.07 -4.13
CA ALA A 74 12.66 12.27 -4.89
C ALA A 74 12.17 12.15 -6.35
N GLY A 75 11.67 13.25 -6.92
CA GLY A 75 11.05 13.24 -8.25
C GLY A 75 11.95 12.67 -9.34
N ILE A 76 11.33 11.99 -10.28
CA ILE A 76 12.00 11.44 -11.46
C ILE A 76 12.33 12.56 -12.45
N VAL A 77 13.45 12.44 -13.12
CA VAL A 77 13.82 13.26 -14.28
C VAL A 77 14.04 12.31 -15.44
N ARG A 78 13.65 12.68 -16.65
CA ARG A 78 13.96 11.90 -17.87
C ARG A 78 15.44 11.57 -17.94
N GLY A 79 15.79 10.33 -18.32
CA GLY A 79 17.15 9.83 -18.36
C GLY A 79 17.68 9.34 -17.00
N ALA A 80 16.81 9.11 -16.03
CA ALA A 80 17.19 8.58 -14.71
C ALA A 80 17.84 7.20 -14.80
N SER A 81 17.43 6.38 -15.77
CA SER A 81 17.96 5.04 -16.04
C SER A 81 19.34 5.05 -16.70
N GLU A 82 19.71 6.13 -17.39
CA GLU A 82 21.00 6.27 -18.10
C GLU A 82 22.00 7.13 -17.32
N GLY A 83 21.55 7.87 -16.29
CA GLY A 83 22.34 8.85 -15.57
C GLY A 83 23.19 8.28 -14.44
N GLU A 84 24.37 8.86 -14.24
CA GLU A 84 25.14 8.70 -12.99
C GLU A 84 24.56 9.63 -11.91
N GLY A 85 24.40 9.12 -10.67
CA GLY A 85 24.05 9.94 -9.50
C GLY A 85 22.58 9.91 -9.08
N LEU A 86 21.81 10.98 -9.29
CA LEU A 86 20.46 11.13 -8.73
C LEU A 86 19.44 10.09 -9.25
N GLY A 87 19.54 9.72 -10.53
CA GLY A 87 18.67 8.70 -11.14
C GLY A 87 18.86 7.31 -10.51
N ASN A 88 20.12 6.90 -10.32
CA ASN A 88 20.43 5.62 -9.65
C ASN A 88 19.93 5.59 -8.19
N LYS A 89 20.02 6.70 -7.47
CA LYS A 89 19.50 6.81 -6.10
C LYS A 89 17.98 6.71 -6.08
N PHE A 90 17.29 7.35 -7.02
CA PHE A 90 15.85 7.24 -7.22
C PHE A 90 15.41 5.79 -7.43
N LEU A 91 16.03 5.08 -8.38
CA LEU A 91 15.73 3.68 -8.69
C LEU A 91 16.05 2.75 -7.50
N ALA A 92 17.10 3.06 -6.72
CA ALA A 92 17.43 2.30 -5.51
C ALA A 92 16.31 2.44 -4.44
N ASN A 93 15.82 3.65 -4.21
CA ASN A 93 14.74 3.88 -3.25
C ASN A 93 13.44 3.16 -3.68
N ILE A 94 13.13 3.13 -5.01
CA ILE A 94 11.99 2.35 -5.49
C ILE A 94 12.21 0.85 -5.25
N ARG A 95 13.43 0.34 -5.40
CA ARG A 95 13.72 -1.09 -5.13
C ARG A 95 13.43 -1.50 -3.70
N GLU A 96 13.65 -0.60 -2.74
CA GLU A 96 13.39 -0.84 -1.32
C GLU A 96 11.89 -0.82 -0.97
N SER A 97 11.06 -0.15 -1.76
CA SER A 97 9.60 -0.11 -1.55
C SER A 97 8.92 -1.39 -2.02
N ASP A 98 7.77 -1.75 -1.41
CA ASP A 98 6.99 -2.95 -1.78
C ASP A 98 5.95 -2.69 -2.88
N ALA A 99 5.49 -1.44 -3.03
CA ALA A 99 4.60 -0.99 -4.09
C ALA A 99 4.98 0.42 -4.55
N ILE A 100 4.46 0.84 -5.69
CA ILE A 100 4.75 2.14 -6.31
C ILE A 100 3.45 2.94 -6.41
N CYS A 101 3.42 4.13 -5.81
CA CYS A 101 2.35 5.12 -5.95
C CYS A 101 2.82 6.24 -6.88
N GLN A 102 2.25 6.32 -8.07
CA GLN A 102 2.54 7.42 -9.01
C GLN A 102 1.56 8.57 -8.80
N VAL A 103 2.06 9.75 -8.48
CA VAL A 103 1.26 10.98 -8.42
C VAL A 103 1.30 11.67 -9.76
N ILE A 104 0.12 11.84 -10.34
CA ILE A 104 -0.08 12.36 -11.69
C ILE A 104 -0.81 13.69 -11.61
N ARG A 105 -0.30 14.67 -12.34
CA ARG A 105 -0.96 15.97 -12.46
C ARG A 105 -2.13 15.90 -13.46
N ALA A 106 -3.31 16.23 -12.99
CA ALA A 106 -4.49 16.42 -13.83
C ALA A 106 -5.12 17.82 -13.61
N PHE A 107 -4.74 18.54 -12.55
CA PHE A 107 -5.18 19.90 -12.27
C PHE A 107 -4.58 20.94 -13.24
N LYS A 108 -5.31 22.03 -13.45
CA LYS A 108 -4.92 23.15 -14.28
C LYS A 108 -4.58 24.35 -13.39
N ASP A 109 -3.32 24.79 -13.42
CA ASP A 109 -2.88 26.00 -12.74
C ASP A 109 -1.82 26.69 -13.63
N GLU A 110 -2.14 27.90 -14.10
CA GLU A 110 -1.27 28.68 -14.99
C GLU A 110 0.02 29.15 -14.27
N ASN A 111 0.01 29.24 -12.94
CA ASN A 111 1.15 29.66 -12.14
C ASN A 111 2.11 28.49 -11.86
N VAL A 112 1.71 27.24 -12.11
CA VAL A 112 2.51 26.04 -11.90
C VAL A 112 2.97 25.50 -13.25
N VAL A 113 4.24 25.70 -13.56
CA VAL A 113 4.82 25.24 -14.83
C VAL A 113 4.83 23.70 -14.86
N HIS A 114 4.29 23.12 -15.94
CA HIS A 114 4.44 21.69 -16.24
C HIS A 114 5.80 21.46 -16.93
N VAL A 115 6.46 20.35 -16.63
CA VAL A 115 7.80 20.02 -17.19
C VAL A 115 7.78 20.00 -18.72
N ASP A 116 6.71 19.48 -19.32
CA ASP A 116 6.53 19.37 -20.77
C ASP A 116 5.68 20.51 -21.36
N GLY A 117 5.36 21.55 -20.57
CA GLY A 117 4.59 22.72 -21.00
C GLY A 117 3.09 22.48 -21.18
N LYS A 118 2.61 21.25 -21.02
CA LYS A 118 1.19 20.86 -21.19
C LYS A 118 0.87 19.76 -20.16
N VAL A 119 -0.27 19.87 -19.51
CA VAL A 119 -0.78 18.82 -18.60
C VAL A 119 -1.30 17.65 -19.44
N SER A 120 -0.72 16.49 -19.28
CA SER A 120 -1.10 15.25 -19.96
C SER A 120 -0.86 14.05 -19.05
N PRO A 121 -1.88 13.57 -18.31
CA PRO A 121 -1.74 12.40 -17.43
C PRO A 121 -1.12 11.20 -18.14
N LYS A 122 -1.50 10.95 -19.38
CA LYS A 122 -0.96 9.85 -20.18
C LYS A 122 0.55 9.98 -20.40
N ASP A 123 1.02 11.16 -20.83
CA ASP A 123 2.43 11.38 -21.13
C ASP A 123 3.28 11.32 -19.85
N ASP A 124 2.74 11.77 -18.70
CA ASP A 124 3.40 11.69 -17.40
C ASP A 124 3.58 10.22 -16.95
N ILE A 125 2.54 9.40 -17.08
CA ILE A 125 2.57 7.97 -16.77
C ILE A 125 3.57 7.25 -17.68
N GLU A 126 3.52 7.50 -18.99
CA GLU A 126 4.44 6.88 -19.96
C GLU A 126 5.90 7.26 -19.66
N THR A 127 6.16 8.50 -19.25
CA THR A 127 7.51 8.95 -18.88
C THR A 127 8.07 8.16 -17.70
N ILE A 128 7.31 8.03 -16.61
CA ILE A 128 7.75 7.30 -15.43
C ILE A 128 7.90 5.80 -15.74
N ASN A 129 6.90 5.21 -16.41
CA ASN A 129 6.95 3.78 -16.75
C ASN A 129 8.14 3.45 -17.65
N THR A 130 8.47 4.32 -18.61
CA THR A 130 9.63 4.13 -19.48
C THR A 130 10.93 4.05 -18.69
N GLU A 131 11.15 4.91 -17.72
CA GLU A 131 12.37 4.88 -16.88
C GLU A 131 12.47 3.58 -16.06
N LEU A 132 11.33 3.11 -15.50
CA LEU A 132 11.28 1.84 -14.76
C LEU A 132 11.54 0.64 -15.69
N ILE A 133 10.95 0.63 -16.88
CA ILE A 133 11.12 -0.41 -17.90
C ILE A 133 12.59 -0.48 -18.36
N LEU A 134 13.21 0.66 -18.64
CA LEU A 134 14.61 0.71 -19.06
C LEU A 134 15.54 0.17 -17.95
N ALA A 135 15.28 0.51 -16.68
CA ALA A 135 16.05 -0.03 -15.56
C ALA A 135 15.91 -1.56 -15.43
N ASP A 136 14.70 -2.08 -15.66
CA ASP A 136 14.44 -3.52 -15.64
C ASP A 136 15.08 -4.23 -16.84
N LEU A 137 15.00 -3.64 -18.03
CA LEU A 137 15.67 -4.18 -19.24
C LEU A 137 17.17 -4.35 -19.00
N GLN A 138 17.84 -3.35 -18.43
CA GLN A 138 19.26 -3.47 -18.09
C GLN A 138 19.56 -4.64 -17.15
N SER A 139 18.67 -4.92 -16.20
CA SER A 139 18.80 -6.04 -15.26
C SER A 139 18.59 -7.39 -15.97
N VAL A 140 17.59 -7.47 -16.83
CA VAL A 140 17.26 -8.65 -17.63
C VAL A 140 18.37 -8.97 -18.63
N GLU A 141 18.83 -8.00 -19.40
CA GLU A 141 19.92 -8.17 -20.39
C GLU A 141 21.21 -8.69 -19.75
N LYS A 142 21.54 -8.25 -18.54
CA LYS A 142 22.69 -8.77 -17.79
C LYS A 142 22.47 -10.21 -17.31
N ALA A 143 21.22 -10.60 -17.01
CA ALA A 143 20.91 -11.91 -16.48
C ALA A 143 20.85 -13.01 -17.56
N VAL A 144 20.34 -12.71 -18.77
CA VAL A 144 20.13 -13.68 -19.86
C VAL A 144 21.38 -14.50 -20.19
N PRO A 145 22.57 -13.90 -20.46
CA PRO A 145 23.77 -14.67 -20.82
C PRO A 145 24.23 -15.63 -19.70
N ARG A 146 24.08 -15.22 -18.44
CA ARG A 146 24.39 -16.04 -17.26
C ARG A 146 23.43 -17.21 -17.17
N LEU A 147 22.13 -16.93 -17.18
CA LEU A 147 21.07 -17.94 -17.06
C LEU A 147 21.08 -18.94 -18.22
N THR A 148 21.43 -18.52 -19.43
CA THR A 148 21.61 -19.40 -20.59
C THR A 148 22.72 -20.44 -20.38
N LYS A 149 23.79 -20.07 -19.69
CA LYS A 149 24.86 -21.02 -19.34
C LYS A 149 24.43 -21.95 -18.21
N GLU A 150 23.80 -21.39 -17.16
CA GLU A 150 23.35 -22.15 -15.99
C GLU A 150 22.25 -23.16 -16.34
N SER A 151 21.32 -22.82 -17.22
CA SER A 151 20.20 -23.69 -17.64
C SER A 151 20.65 -24.98 -18.35
N ARG A 152 21.85 -24.97 -18.95
CA ARG A 152 22.44 -26.17 -19.55
C ARG A 152 22.91 -27.20 -18.52
N LEU A 153 23.20 -26.74 -17.29
CA LEU A 153 23.75 -27.56 -16.21
C LEU A 153 22.70 -27.86 -15.13
N GLN A 154 21.72 -26.97 -14.96
CA GLN A 154 20.73 -27.01 -13.87
C GLN A 154 19.32 -26.93 -14.45
N LYS A 155 18.53 -28.03 -14.33
CA LYS A 155 17.17 -28.10 -14.89
C LYS A 155 16.22 -27.04 -14.33
N GLU A 156 16.37 -26.69 -13.06
CA GLU A 156 15.60 -25.66 -12.39
C GLU A 156 15.76 -24.25 -13.00
N LYS A 157 16.94 -23.96 -13.56
CA LYS A 157 17.23 -22.68 -14.22
C LYS A 157 16.59 -22.55 -15.61
N VAL A 158 16.07 -23.63 -16.20
CA VAL A 158 15.35 -23.58 -17.49
C VAL A 158 14.08 -22.78 -17.37
N ALA A 159 13.28 -23.00 -16.30
CA ALA A 159 12.04 -22.24 -16.06
C ALA A 159 12.35 -20.76 -15.76
N VAL A 160 13.42 -20.48 -15.01
CA VAL A 160 13.86 -19.11 -14.71
C VAL A 160 14.26 -18.38 -16.00
N LEU A 161 15.06 -19.03 -16.88
CA LEU A 161 15.45 -18.43 -18.15
C LEU A 161 14.23 -18.12 -19.03
N ALA A 162 13.28 -19.04 -19.14
CA ALA A 162 12.05 -18.83 -19.91
C ALA A 162 11.23 -17.64 -19.37
N ALA A 163 11.13 -17.51 -18.05
CA ALA A 163 10.44 -16.37 -17.42
C ALA A 163 11.17 -15.04 -17.69
N VAL A 164 12.51 -15.04 -17.68
CA VAL A 164 13.33 -13.85 -17.95
C VAL A 164 13.24 -13.44 -19.43
N GLU A 165 13.26 -14.39 -20.36
CA GLU A 165 13.09 -14.12 -21.80
C GLU A 165 11.66 -13.61 -22.12
N GLU A 166 10.63 -14.08 -21.41
CA GLU A 166 9.27 -13.54 -21.52
C GLU A 166 9.20 -12.12 -20.97
N ALA A 167 9.78 -11.87 -19.79
CA ALA A 167 9.85 -10.55 -19.19
C ALA A 167 10.57 -9.55 -20.14
N GLN A 168 11.67 -9.96 -20.78
CA GLN A 168 12.36 -9.14 -21.76
C GLN A 168 11.44 -8.70 -22.89
N LYS A 169 10.68 -9.61 -23.48
CA LYS A 169 9.75 -9.29 -24.60
C LYS A 169 8.66 -8.31 -24.19
N ILE A 170 8.13 -8.45 -22.96
CA ILE A 170 7.11 -7.54 -22.43
C ILE A 170 7.69 -6.14 -22.26
N LEU A 171 8.87 -6.03 -21.66
CA LEU A 171 9.53 -4.77 -21.41
C LEU A 171 9.98 -4.08 -22.74
N GLU A 172 10.49 -4.84 -23.72
CA GLU A 172 10.81 -4.34 -25.05
C GLU A 172 9.59 -3.83 -25.83
N ALA A 173 8.40 -4.37 -25.53
CA ALA A 173 7.14 -3.87 -26.08
C ALA A 173 6.65 -2.56 -25.40
N GLY A 174 7.34 -2.07 -24.36
CA GLY A 174 6.99 -0.86 -23.63
C GLY A 174 5.95 -1.09 -22.53
N ASP A 175 5.69 -2.35 -22.17
CA ASP A 175 4.75 -2.70 -21.11
C ASP A 175 5.47 -2.98 -19.79
N THR A 176 4.83 -2.64 -18.66
CA THR A 176 5.28 -3.07 -17.33
C THR A 176 4.90 -4.54 -17.10
N LEU A 177 5.69 -5.27 -16.31
CA LEU A 177 5.36 -6.67 -15.97
C LEU A 177 4.07 -6.76 -15.17
N PHE A 178 3.81 -5.78 -14.31
CA PHE A 178 2.56 -5.67 -13.56
C PHE A 178 1.32 -5.57 -14.47
N SER A 179 1.37 -4.76 -15.53
CA SER A 179 0.24 -4.62 -16.49
C SER A 179 -0.09 -5.93 -17.21
N LYS A 180 0.85 -6.87 -17.27
CA LYS A 180 0.66 -8.22 -17.84
C LYS A 180 0.39 -9.29 -16.76
N GLY A 181 0.09 -8.86 -15.53
CA GLY A 181 -0.24 -9.76 -14.42
C GLY A 181 0.95 -10.52 -13.83
N ILE A 182 2.18 -10.08 -14.09
CA ILE A 182 3.39 -10.68 -13.50
C ILE A 182 3.80 -9.85 -12.28
N THR A 183 3.47 -10.38 -11.11
CA THR A 183 3.78 -9.78 -9.81
C THR A 183 4.51 -10.78 -8.92
N ALA A 184 5.13 -10.32 -7.83
CA ALA A 184 5.86 -11.18 -6.89
C ALA A 184 5.05 -12.38 -6.35
N GLY A 185 3.73 -12.25 -6.27
CA GLY A 185 2.82 -13.33 -5.83
C GLY A 185 2.56 -14.41 -6.86
N THR A 186 2.82 -14.17 -8.14
CA THR A 186 2.59 -15.11 -9.23
C THR A 186 3.72 -16.12 -9.38
N GLU A 187 3.47 -17.24 -10.05
CA GLU A 187 4.51 -18.23 -10.33
C GLU A 187 5.69 -17.62 -11.10
N LYS A 188 5.39 -16.88 -12.18
CA LYS A 188 6.42 -16.18 -12.96
C LYS A 188 7.18 -15.14 -12.15
N GLY A 189 6.47 -14.33 -11.34
CA GLY A 189 7.11 -13.34 -10.48
C GLY A 189 8.07 -13.96 -9.45
N ARG A 190 7.74 -15.14 -8.91
CA ARG A 190 8.65 -15.89 -8.03
C ARG A 190 9.92 -16.34 -8.75
N LEU A 191 9.83 -16.74 -10.02
CA LEU A 191 11.00 -17.09 -10.83
C LEU A 191 11.90 -15.88 -11.13
N LEU A 192 11.32 -14.68 -11.19
CA LEU A 192 12.02 -13.42 -11.43
C LEU A 192 12.56 -12.75 -10.14
N HIS A 193 12.27 -13.28 -8.97
CA HIS A 193 12.54 -12.64 -7.68
C HIS A 193 14.00 -12.19 -7.51
N GLU A 194 14.97 -13.02 -7.92
CA GLU A 194 16.40 -12.71 -7.80
C GLU A 194 16.83 -11.46 -8.60
N LEU A 195 16.04 -11.02 -9.57
CA LEU A 195 16.35 -9.85 -10.40
C LEU A 195 15.87 -8.53 -9.80
N HIS A 196 15.03 -8.57 -8.77
CA HIS A 196 14.48 -7.39 -8.10
C HIS A 196 13.90 -6.36 -9.09
N LEU A 197 13.10 -6.84 -10.06
CA LEU A 197 12.53 -6.00 -11.10
C LEU A 197 11.50 -5.03 -10.50
N LEU A 198 11.59 -3.77 -10.92
CA LEU A 198 10.74 -2.68 -10.42
C LEU A 198 9.30 -2.82 -10.91
N THR A 199 9.15 -3.22 -12.18
CA THR A 199 7.83 -3.30 -12.83
C THR A 199 7.02 -4.54 -12.45
N THR A 200 7.54 -5.45 -11.61
CA THR A 200 6.78 -6.53 -10.98
C THR A 200 6.05 -6.10 -9.71
N LYS A 201 6.37 -4.92 -9.18
CA LYS A 201 5.70 -4.37 -8.00
C LYS A 201 4.28 -3.95 -8.32
N PRO A 202 3.34 -4.00 -7.35
CA PRO A 202 2.02 -3.40 -7.51
C PRO A 202 2.11 -1.90 -7.77
N PHE A 203 1.26 -1.40 -8.66
CA PHE A 203 1.13 0.02 -8.97
C PHE A 203 -0.19 0.57 -8.44
N LEU A 204 -0.14 1.81 -7.98
CA LEU A 204 -1.24 2.65 -7.59
C LEU A 204 -1.05 4.03 -8.24
N TYR A 205 -2.10 4.59 -8.81
CA TYR A 205 -2.06 5.91 -9.43
C TYR A 205 -2.94 6.88 -8.66
N VAL A 206 -2.37 8.03 -8.30
CA VAL A 206 -3.07 9.14 -7.65
C VAL A 206 -3.14 10.29 -8.64
N PHE A 207 -4.33 10.57 -9.15
CA PHE A 207 -4.59 11.72 -9.98
C PHE A 207 -4.91 12.92 -9.09
N ASN A 208 -3.99 13.89 -9.07
CA ASN A 208 -4.20 15.15 -8.40
C ASN A 208 -4.99 16.06 -9.34
N VAL A 209 -6.25 16.29 -9.01
CA VAL A 209 -7.29 16.91 -9.88
C VAL A 209 -7.80 18.24 -9.31
N ASP A 210 -8.52 19.00 -10.11
CA ASP A 210 -9.34 20.11 -9.64
C ASP A 210 -10.66 19.60 -9.04
N GLU A 211 -11.42 20.50 -8.41
CA GLU A 211 -12.68 20.15 -7.73
C GLU A 211 -13.73 19.58 -8.70
N ASP A 212 -13.80 20.11 -9.92
CA ASP A 212 -14.76 19.68 -10.94
C ASP A 212 -14.53 18.22 -11.36
N GLU A 213 -13.26 17.79 -11.50
CA GLU A 213 -12.91 16.43 -11.86
C GLU A 213 -13.14 15.42 -10.71
N LEU A 214 -13.24 15.88 -9.46
CA LEU A 214 -13.57 15.00 -8.33
C LEU A 214 -14.97 14.38 -8.43
N VAL A 215 -15.88 15.01 -9.17
CA VAL A 215 -17.26 14.54 -9.38
C VAL A 215 -17.53 14.11 -10.83
N ASP A 216 -16.58 14.28 -11.73
CA ASP A 216 -16.69 13.89 -13.14
C ASP A 216 -16.34 12.40 -13.31
N GLU A 217 -17.39 11.56 -13.34
CA GLU A 217 -17.22 10.11 -13.50
C GLU A 217 -16.75 9.70 -14.91
N ASP A 218 -17.03 10.48 -15.95
CA ASP A 218 -16.55 10.20 -17.31
C ASP A 218 -15.02 10.38 -17.36
N PHE A 219 -14.53 11.50 -16.82
CA PHE A 219 -13.10 11.73 -16.66
C PHE A 219 -12.42 10.63 -15.83
N LYS A 220 -12.98 10.29 -14.67
CA LYS A 220 -12.41 9.23 -13.81
C LYS A 220 -12.35 7.87 -14.50
N ASN A 221 -13.38 7.51 -15.26
CA ASN A 221 -13.43 6.26 -16.01
C ASN A 221 -12.40 6.22 -17.13
N GLU A 222 -12.15 7.34 -17.81
CA GLU A 222 -11.07 7.45 -18.80
C GLU A 222 -9.70 7.21 -18.13
N GLN A 223 -9.44 7.85 -16.98
CA GLN A 223 -8.18 7.68 -16.28
C GLN A 223 -8.03 6.26 -15.69
N ARG A 224 -9.10 5.66 -15.16
CA ARG A 224 -9.08 4.25 -14.72
C ARG A 224 -8.73 3.29 -15.86
N ALA A 225 -9.30 3.51 -17.03
CA ALA A 225 -8.99 2.70 -18.22
C ALA A 225 -7.53 2.84 -18.65
N LEU A 226 -6.94 4.04 -18.52
CA LEU A 226 -5.55 4.32 -18.87
C LEU A 226 -4.56 3.52 -18.01
N VAL A 227 -4.86 3.29 -16.74
CA VAL A 227 -3.96 2.66 -15.78
C VAL A 227 -4.29 1.21 -15.46
N ALA A 228 -5.37 0.66 -16.00
CA ALA A 228 -5.78 -0.72 -15.72
C ALA A 228 -4.62 -1.72 -16.00
N PRO A 229 -4.42 -2.75 -15.17
CA PRO A 229 -5.26 -3.19 -14.05
C PRO A 229 -4.95 -2.54 -12.69
N ALA A 230 -4.16 -1.48 -12.66
CA ALA A 230 -3.83 -0.75 -11.42
C ALA A 230 -5.04 0.03 -10.89
N GLU A 231 -5.02 0.28 -9.58
CA GLU A 231 -6.00 1.14 -8.92
C GLU A 231 -5.72 2.62 -9.20
N ALA A 232 -6.78 3.39 -9.38
CA ALA A 232 -6.73 4.84 -9.58
C ALA A 232 -7.50 5.55 -8.47
N ILE A 233 -6.85 6.50 -7.81
CA ILE A 233 -7.41 7.37 -6.78
C ILE A 233 -7.41 8.80 -7.32
N PHE A 234 -8.48 9.53 -7.03
CA PHE A 234 -8.66 10.93 -7.39
C PHE A 234 -8.74 11.75 -6.11
N LEU A 235 -7.88 12.75 -5.98
CA LEU A 235 -7.88 13.66 -4.85
C LEU A 235 -7.38 15.04 -5.29
N ASN A 236 -7.68 16.04 -4.49
CA ASN A 236 -7.08 17.36 -4.62
C ASN A 236 -6.12 17.60 -3.45
N ALA A 237 -4.82 17.59 -3.74
CA ALA A 237 -3.79 17.66 -2.70
C ALA A 237 -3.85 18.94 -1.85
N LYS A 238 -4.38 20.04 -2.41
CA LYS A 238 -4.56 21.29 -1.67
C LYS A 238 -5.70 21.16 -0.66
N ILE A 239 -6.84 20.62 -1.09
CA ILE A 239 -7.99 20.37 -0.22
C ILE A 239 -7.61 19.37 0.89
N GLU A 240 -6.90 18.30 0.57
CA GLU A 240 -6.41 17.35 1.58
C GLU A 240 -5.55 18.05 2.66
N SER A 241 -4.76 19.06 2.28
CA SER A 241 -3.97 19.84 3.22
C SER A 241 -4.84 20.76 4.10
N GLU A 242 -5.95 21.27 3.55
CA GLU A 242 -6.91 22.12 4.27
C GLU A 242 -7.74 21.31 5.25
N LEU A 243 -8.21 20.10 4.86
CA LEU A 243 -9.00 19.20 5.70
C LEU A 243 -8.31 18.87 7.03
N ILE A 244 -6.99 18.78 7.04
CA ILE A 244 -6.22 18.43 8.25
C ILE A 244 -6.20 19.58 9.27
N GLU A 245 -6.45 20.80 8.84
CA GLU A 245 -6.45 21.99 9.69
C GLU A 245 -7.85 22.29 10.28
N LEU A 246 -8.89 21.58 9.80
CA LEU A 246 -10.28 21.71 10.22
C LEU A 246 -10.60 20.73 11.37
N ASP A 247 -11.64 21.05 12.13
CA ASP A 247 -12.23 20.04 13.02
C ASP A 247 -13.09 19.04 12.23
N ASP A 248 -13.48 17.93 12.89
CA ASP A 248 -14.18 16.83 12.22
C ASP A 248 -15.50 17.25 11.57
N ASP A 249 -16.25 18.18 12.18
CA ASP A 249 -17.54 18.67 11.67
C ASP A 249 -17.32 19.59 10.45
N GLU A 250 -16.37 20.50 10.54
CA GLU A 250 -15.99 21.42 9.44
C GLU A 250 -15.41 20.63 8.24
N ALA A 251 -14.57 19.62 8.51
CA ALA A 251 -14.02 18.76 7.48
C ALA A 251 -15.11 17.96 6.76
N LEU A 252 -16.10 17.46 7.50
CA LEU A 252 -17.24 16.75 6.92
C LEU A 252 -18.10 17.67 6.05
N GLU A 253 -18.40 18.90 6.51
CA GLU A 253 -19.14 19.89 5.73
C GLU A 253 -18.42 20.22 4.41
N LEU A 254 -17.10 20.42 4.45
CA LEU A 254 -16.30 20.69 3.26
C LEU A 254 -16.35 19.51 2.28
N LEU A 255 -16.15 18.28 2.74
CA LEU A 255 -16.23 17.06 1.91
C LEU A 255 -17.61 16.91 1.24
N GLN A 256 -18.69 17.10 2.01
CA GLN A 256 -20.05 17.01 1.50
C GLN A 256 -20.34 18.08 0.44
N SER A 257 -19.83 19.30 0.63
CA SER A 257 -19.98 20.38 -0.36
C SER A 257 -19.34 20.05 -1.71
N MET A 258 -18.30 19.18 -1.71
CA MET A 258 -17.61 18.70 -2.89
C MET A 258 -18.10 17.33 -3.39
N GLY A 259 -19.18 16.81 -2.81
CA GLY A 259 -19.73 15.50 -3.19
C GLY A 259 -18.82 14.33 -2.82
N GLN A 260 -17.94 14.49 -1.84
CA GLN A 260 -17.06 13.43 -1.33
C GLN A 260 -17.59 12.89 -0.01
N GLU A 261 -17.44 11.56 0.22
CA GLU A 261 -17.87 10.90 1.44
C GLU A 261 -16.73 10.77 2.47
N GLU A 262 -15.48 10.75 2.00
CA GLU A 262 -14.29 10.62 2.84
C GLU A 262 -13.10 11.39 2.22
N PRO A 263 -12.07 11.74 3.01
CA PRO A 263 -10.84 12.30 2.47
C PRO A 263 -10.16 11.35 1.47
N GLY A 264 -9.57 11.90 0.42
CA GLY A 264 -8.82 11.10 -0.56
C GLY A 264 -7.61 10.38 0.05
N LEU A 265 -7.01 10.95 1.08
CA LEU A 265 -5.93 10.29 1.84
C LEU A 265 -6.41 9.06 2.62
N ALA A 266 -7.66 9.03 3.08
CA ALA A 266 -8.24 7.84 3.71
C ALA A 266 -8.42 6.72 2.68
N THR A 267 -8.93 7.05 1.49
CA THR A 267 -9.01 6.13 0.35
C THR A 267 -7.61 5.63 -0.05
N LEU A 268 -6.61 6.52 -0.09
CA LEU A 268 -5.22 6.16 -0.38
C LEU A 268 -4.68 5.14 0.63
N GLY A 269 -4.93 5.34 1.92
CA GLY A 269 -4.54 4.40 2.97
C GLY A 269 -5.17 3.02 2.76
N ARG A 270 -6.48 2.96 2.50
CA ARG A 270 -7.23 1.70 2.29
C ARG A 270 -6.75 0.96 1.04
N VAL A 271 -6.68 1.63 -0.10
CA VAL A 271 -6.23 1.02 -1.35
C VAL A 271 -4.76 0.58 -1.25
N GLY A 272 -3.90 1.42 -0.65
CA GLY A 272 -2.50 1.07 -0.39
C GLY A 272 -2.36 -0.19 0.48
N PHE A 273 -3.19 -0.32 1.50
CA PHE A 273 -3.25 -1.51 2.34
C PHE A 273 -3.61 -2.77 1.54
N ASP A 274 -4.61 -2.67 0.67
CA ASP A 274 -5.07 -3.79 -0.15
C ASP A 274 -4.06 -4.24 -1.19
N ILE A 275 -3.42 -3.32 -1.90
CA ILE A 275 -2.42 -3.67 -2.93
C ILE A 275 -1.16 -4.32 -2.34
N LEU A 276 -0.84 -4.04 -1.08
CA LEU A 276 0.23 -4.70 -0.35
C LEU A 276 -0.16 -6.10 0.13
N GLY A 277 -1.40 -6.54 -0.13
CA GLY A 277 -1.90 -7.84 0.31
C GLY A 277 -2.01 -7.96 1.82
N LEU A 278 -2.36 -6.86 2.48
CA LEU A 278 -2.52 -6.78 3.93
C LEU A 278 -3.97 -7.06 4.34
N GLN A 279 -4.14 -7.46 5.58
CA GLN A 279 -5.42 -7.59 6.28
C GLN A 279 -5.22 -7.28 7.76
N THR A 280 -6.33 -7.13 8.50
CA THR A 280 -6.28 -6.85 9.94
C THR A 280 -6.91 -7.96 10.75
N TYR A 281 -6.34 -8.24 11.91
CA TYR A 281 -7.06 -8.82 13.02
C TYR A 281 -7.20 -7.79 14.14
N LEU A 282 -8.14 -8.02 15.05
CA LEU A 282 -8.56 -7.05 16.05
C LEU A 282 -8.27 -7.59 17.46
N THR A 283 -7.84 -6.70 18.33
CA THR A 283 -7.81 -6.95 19.77
C THR A 283 -8.59 -5.85 20.48
N ALA A 284 -9.32 -6.19 21.53
CA ALA A 284 -10.07 -5.20 22.28
C ALA A 284 -10.06 -5.51 23.78
N GLY A 285 -9.98 -4.45 24.56
CA GLY A 285 -10.02 -4.48 26.01
C GLY A 285 -10.28 -3.07 26.57
N PRO A 286 -10.35 -2.90 27.90
CA PRO A 286 -10.68 -1.60 28.50
C PRO A 286 -9.71 -0.48 28.18
N LYS A 287 -8.44 -0.79 27.87
CA LYS A 287 -7.42 0.21 27.55
C LYS A 287 -7.53 0.67 26.11
N GLU A 288 -7.65 -0.28 25.17
CA GLU A 288 -7.65 0.00 23.74
C GLU A 288 -8.43 -1.03 22.94
N ALA A 289 -8.98 -0.59 21.80
CA ALA A 289 -9.38 -1.44 20.68
C ALA A 289 -8.41 -1.15 19.53
N ARG A 290 -7.80 -2.20 18.96
CA ARG A 290 -6.71 -2.05 18.01
C ARG A 290 -6.83 -3.00 16.83
N ALA A 291 -6.58 -2.48 15.64
CA ALA A 291 -6.38 -3.24 14.43
C ALA A 291 -4.87 -3.50 14.21
N TRP A 292 -4.52 -4.77 14.03
CA TRP A 292 -3.16 -5.21 13.81
C TRP A 292 -2.96 -5.63 12.36
N THR A 293 -1.94 -5.10 11.74
CA THR A 293 -1.62 -5.37 10.34
C THR A 293 -0.88 -6.69 10.18
N ILE A 294 -1.41 -7.58 9.33
CA ILE A 294 -0.77 -8.84 8.92
C ILE A 294 -0.90 -9.03 7.41
N LYS A 295 -0.06 -9.88 6.83
CA LYS A 295 -0.22 -10.32 5.44
C LYS A 295 -1.41 -11.26 5.31
N LYS A 296 -2.15 -11.18 4.20
CA LYS A 296 -3.18 -12.18 3.85
C LYS A 296 -2.53 -13.57 3.82
N GLY A 297 -3.14 -14.54 4.49
CA GLY A 297 -2.60 -15.89 4.62
C GLY A 297 -1.67 -16.11 5.82
N ALA A 298 -1.43 -15.09 6.66
CA ALA A 298 -0.64 -15.25 7.88
C ALA A 298 -1.33 -16.21 8.87
N THR A 299 -0.53 -17.05 9.54
CA THR A 299 -1.00 -17.97 10.57
C THR A 299 -1.13 -17.28 11.94
N ALA A 300 -1.86 -17.91 12.86
CA ALA A 300 -2.05 -17.37 14.21
C ALA A 300 -0.73 -17.09 14.96
N PRO A 301 0.31 -17.94 14.90
CA PRO A 301 1.62 -17.62 15.49
C PRO A 301 2.30 -16.40 14.83
N GLU A 302 2.20 -16.26 13.52
CA GLU A 302 2.75 -15.09 12.79
C GLU A 302 2.02 -13.81 13.20
N ALA A 303 0.70 -13.87 13.32
CA ALA A 303 -0.11 -12.75 13.82
C ALA A 303 0.26 -12.39 15.28
N ALA A 304 0.41 -13.37 16.16
CA ALA A 304 0.88 -13.13 17.53
C ALA A 304 2.27 -12.45 17.56
N GLY A 305 3.13 -12.79 16.61
CA GLY A 305 4.47 -12.23 16.45
C GLY A 305 4.47 -10.73 16.12
N VAL A 306 3.40 -10.22 15.52
CA VAL A 306 3.24 -8.78 15.24
C VAL A 306 3.07 -7.97 16.53
N ILE A 307 2.44 -8.55 17.56
CA ILE A 307 2.34 -7.92 18.89
C ILE A 307 3.69 -7.94 19.57
N HIS A 308 4.31 -9.12 19.66
CA HIS A 308 5.64 -9.32 20.24
C HIS A 308 6.25 -10.65 19.78
N THR A 309 7.55 -10.66 19.53
CA THR A 309 8.26 -11.88 19.09
C THR A 309 8.14 -13.05 20.07
N ASP A 310 8.04 -12.77 21.38
CA ASP A 310 7.87 -13.81 22.40
C ASP A 310 6.48 -14.46 22.30
N PHE A 311 5.45 -13.75 21.85
CA PHE A 311 4.12 -14.32 21.62
C PHE A 311 4.15 -15.35 20.49
N GLN A 312 4.94 -15.11 19.46
CA GLN A 312 5.15 -16.07 18.37
C GLN A 312 5.89 -17.31 18.87
N LYS A 313 7.01 -17.10 19.59
CA LYS A 313 7.86 -18.19 20.10
C LYS A 313 7.12 -19.07 21.12
N GLY A 314 6.41 -18.42 22.03
CA GLY A 314 5.65 -19.07 23.10
C GLY A 314 4.21 -19.42 22.74
N PHE A 315 3.79 -19.30 21.47
CA PHE A 315 2.41 -19.50 21.05
C PHE A 315 1.88 -20.89 21.44
N ILE A 316 0.73 -20.91 22.12
CA ILE A 316 0.02 -22.13 22.51
C ILE A 316 -1.24 -22.29 21.65
N LYS A 317 -2.12 -21.29 21.67
CA LYS A 317 -3.40 -21.25 20.96
C LYS A 317 -3.94 -19.83 20.90
N ALA A 318 -4.90 -19.59 20.02
CA ALA A 318 -5.65 -18.36 19.93
C ALA A 318 -7.14 -18.62 20.20
N GLU A 319 -7.77 -17.80 21.03
CA GLU A 319 -9.21 -17.74 21.09
C GLU A 319 -9.68 -16.71 20.06
N ILE A 320 -10.50 -17.15 19.12
CA ILE A 320 -10.96 -16.37 17.97
C ILE A 320 -12.47 -16.25 17.99
N ILE A 321 -12.97 -15.04 17.85
CA ILE A 321 -14.39 -14.72 17.63
C ILE A 321 -14.42 -13.84 16.38
N SER A 322 -15.24 -14.15 15.38
CA SER A 322 -15.41 -13.23 14.25
C SER A 322 -16.03 -11.92 14.73
N PHE A 323 -15.72 -10.81 14.07
CA PHE A 323 -16.32 -9.51 14.45
C PHE A 323 -17.84 -9.58 14.45
N GLU A 324 -18.44 -10.21 13.45
CA GLU A 324 -19.89 -10.36 13.30
C GLU A 324 -20.51 -11.16 14.47
N ASP A 325 -19.88 -12.29 14.81
CA ASP A 325 -20.32 -13.11 15.94
C ASP A 325 -20.24 -12.37 17.27
N LEU A 326 -19.21 -11.55 17.45
CA LEU A 326 -19.05 -10.74 18.66
C LEU A 326 -20.09 -9.62 18.74
N VAL A 327 -20.41 -8.99 17.62
CA VAL A 327 -21.48 -7.97 17.56
C VAL A 327 -22.84 -8.60 17.84
N GLU A 328 -23.15 -9.76 17.24
CA GLU A 328 -24.41 -10.48 17.47
C GLU A 328 -24.58 -10.88 18.93
N THR A 329 -23.49 -11.32 19.58
CA THR A 329 -23.55 -11.81 20.98
C THR A 329 -23.37 -10.70 22.01
N GLY A 330 -22.82 -9.57 21.64
CA GLY A 330 -22.63 -8.39 22.49
C GLY A 330 -21.52 -8.52 23.56
N SER A 331 -20.95 -9.71 23.76
CA SER A 331 -19.85 -9.93 24.69
C SER A 331 -19.11 -11.23 24.43
N VAL A 332 -17.85 -11.30 24.88
CA VAL A 332 -17.03 -12.54 24.81
C VAL A 332 -17.67 -13.68 25.62
N ALA A 333 -18.30 -13.38 26.77
CA ALA A 333 -18.94 -14.38 27.59
C ALA A 333 -20.13 -15.04 26.87
N GLU A 334 -20.98 -14.23 26.23
CA GLU A 334 -22.09 -14.74 25.43
C GLU A 334 -21.63 -15.48 24.18
N ALA A 335 -20.58 -15.01 23.51
CA ALA A 335 -19.98 -15.69 22.39
C ALA A 335 -19.47 -17.10 22.78
N ARG A 336 -18.81 -17.22 23.94
CA ARG A 336 -18.39 -18.53 24.50
C ARG A 336 -19.60 -19.41 24.81
N ALA A 337 -20.63 -18.87 25.45
CA ALA A 337 -21.85 -19.60 25.81
C ALA A 337 -22.59 -20.14 24.58
N LYS A 338 -22.60 -19.40 23.49
CA LYS A 338 -23.20 -19.78 22.20
C LYS A 338 -22.30 -20.62 21.29
N GLY A 339 -21.07 -20.94 21.73
CA GLY A 339 -20.11 -21.72 20.94
C GLY A 339 -19.52 -20.97 19.74
N LYS A 340 -19.57 -19.61 19.75
CA LYS A 340 -19.02 -18.75 18.72
C LYS A 340 -17.53 -18.44 18.95
N ALA A 341 -17.01 -18.63 20.16
CA ALA A 341 -15.58 -18.53 20.47
C ALA A 341 -14.88 -19.84 20.14
N ARG A 342 -13.91 -19.80 19.22
CA ARG A 342 -13.16 -20.97 18.76
C ARG A 342 -11.76 -20.94 19.33
N MET A 343 -11.25 -22.11 19.72
CA MET A 343 -9.85 -22.28 20.12
C MET A 343 -9.06 -22.85 18.94
N GLU A 344 -8.20 -22.01 18.36
CA GLU A 344 -7.44 -22.32 17.17
C GLU A 344 -5.96 -22.58 17.48
N GLY A 345 -5.36 -23.48 16.72
CA GLY A 345 -3.95 -23.89 16.85
C GLY A 345 -3.00 -23.15 15.92
N LYS A 346 -1.78 -23.69 15.78
CA LYS A 346 -0.69 -23.06 15.01
C LYS A 346 -0.96 -22.96 13.51
N GLU A 347 -1.75 -23.86 12.96
CA GLU A 347 -2.05 -23.94 11.52
C GLU A 347 -3.24 -23.04 11.11
N TYR A 348 -3.87 -22.37 12.06
CA TYR A 348 -4.99 -21.51 11.76
C TYR A 348 -4.51 -20.30 10.94
N VAL A 349 -5.12 -20.12 9.77
CA VAL A 349 -4.90 -18.96 8.90
C VAL A 349 -5.87 -17.86 9.30
N MET A 350 -5.32 -16.74 9.76
CA MET A 350 -6.09 -15.59 10.21
C MET A 350 -7.01 -15.05 9.13
N GLN A 351 -8.23 -14.67 9.54
CA GLN A 351 -9.20 -14.02 8.68
C GLN A 351 -9.28 -12.52 9.01
N ASP A 352 -9.63 -11.69 8.01
CA ASP A 352 -9.85 -10.27 8.27
C ASP A 352 -11.02 -10.08 9.24
N GLY A 353 -10.81 -9.26 10.28
CA GLY A 353 -11.81 -9.01 11.31
C GLY A 353 -11.89 -10.06 12.42
N ASP A 354 -11.02 -11.06 12.47
CA ASP A 354 -10.89 -11.92 13.64
C ASP A 354 -10.59 -11.09 14.90
N VAL A 355 -11.43 -11.22 15.93
CA VAL A 355 -11.18 -10.65 17.27
C VAL A 355 -10.47 -11.72 18.09
N VAL A 356 -9.26 -11.41 18.60
CA VAL A 356 -8.31 -12.44 19.05
C VAL A 356 -7.83 -12.20 20.47
N GLU A 357 -7.72 -13.28 21.24
CA GLU A 357 -6.94 -13.36 22.47
C GLU A 357 -5.89 -14.49 22.34
N PHE A 358 -4.61 -14.12 22.26
CA PHE A 358 -3.53 -15.10 22.18
C PHE A 358 -3.17 -15.66 23.56
N ARG A 359 -2.98 -16.98 23.63
CA ARG A 359 -2.43 -17.69 24.77
C ARG A 359 -1.01 -18.14 24.43
N PHE A 360 -0.07 -17.72 25.25
CA PHE A 360 1.35 -18.02 25.08
C PHE A 360 2.02 -18.29 26.42
N ASN A 361 3.16 -18.96 26.36
CA ASN A 361 4.02 -19.20 27.52
C ASN A 361 5.43 -18.74 27.17
N VAL A 362 6.01 -17.88 28.01
CA VAL A 362 7.36 -17.31 27.84
C VAL A 362 8.32 -17.99 28.80
#